data_1012ecd5b806a01a686195eee811c603
#
_entry.id   1012ecd5b806a01a686195eee811c603
#
_cell.length_a   1.000
_cell.length_b   1.000
_cell.length_c   1.000
_cell.angle_alpha   90.00
_cell.angle_beta   90.00
_cell.angle_gamma   90.00
#
_symmetry.space_group_name_H-M   'P 1'
#
loop_
_entity.id
_entity.type
_entity.pdbx_description
1 polymer ?
#
loop_
_entity_poly.entity_id
_entity_poly.type
_entity_poly.pdbx_seq_one_letter_code
_entity_poly.pdbx_strand_id
1 'polypeptide(L)'
;MLQQRRSPASRPASPSCSSIAKLLSLSLLGLLPSVVRAQATSDDAGSDAAAPLSYRSSSIIPPSFNVLTPPPQEAIARGLLTFVGVRGSAAADDGHLGPYIVDDRGELVWYGGQKSVLNFGTHEYKGEKVIAFYTGSEEYPGYGRGQWQLYDSQYEHVATVEAQNTTASATDPHDFSISRDGTAVVELWRPRQVDLRPLGDNELERGWAFDCIIQEIDIETNELLFEWHALDHIPVEETFYQVNGGGTSEDDPFDSHHLNAVSQDDVGNFLISLRGSSTVYYIDRETGMILWRLGGRYSDFEMGPGTPFHFQHHARLHGSGLSSPARLTLFSNGANQFQQVAPEARGLILSLNMENMVASLEKEYLPSFHSACSSEGSMQILGSGNVVVGWGIVPYFSEFSPNGTLVHDVQFGQFSSRQSNDHSYRVYKDSWVGRPLYPPSFALDPSSPSTAYASWNGATEVDSWHLLVGTDPEQLYGLEYRTNRTGFETTLESPELAQVPYVAVAAYDVDGQIIGVSEVVERETGLKMGVFPDVRWLWWQDQQRRVSIAALCVMGMAGAVFFARRRGLFKRDTHPYAPLLTTPAPSPDVLPLSWSSPAMCKEA
;
A
#
# COMPACT_ATOMS: atom_id res chain seq x y z
N MET A 1 36.46 7.10 64.64
CA MET A 1 35.74 7.10 65.95
C MET A 1 34.28 6.91 65.63
N LEU A 2 33.83 5.71 65.74
CA LEU A 2 32.99 5.12 66.81
C LEU A 2 31.60 5.73 66.84
N GLN A 3 30.61 5.06 66.49
CA GLN A 3 29.78 3.96 67.01
C GLN A 3 28.33 4.50 67.11
N GLN A 4 27.24 3.87 66.95
CA GLN A 4 26.73 2.52 66.89
C GLN A 4 25.18 2.59 66.89
N ARG A 5 24.53 1.76 66.07
CA ARG A 5 23.40 0.85 66.36
C ARG A 5 22.14 1.35 67.09
N ARG A 6 20.93 1.12 66.59
CA ARG A 6 20.08 -0.06 66.84
C ARG A 6 18.71 0.05 66.20
N SER A 7 18.29 -0.98 65.49
CA SER A 7 16.89 -1.45 65.38
C SER A 7 16.58 -2.31 66.62
N PRO A 8 15.38 -2.89 66.90
CA PRO A 8 14.24 -3.20 66.03
C PRO A 8 12.87 -3.24 66.76
N ALA A 9 11.88 -3.88 66.09
CA ALA A 9 10.66 -4.57 66.60
C ALA A 9 9.36 -3.75 66.56
N SER A 10 8.19 -4.23 66.24
CA SER A 10 7.61 -5.56 65.98
C SER A 10 6.15 -5.38 65.56
N ARG A 11 5.64 -6.35 64.80
CA ARG A 11 4.19 -6.55 64.52
C ARG A 11 3.42 -6.95 65.79
N PRO A 12 2.05 -6.86 65.81
CA PRO A 12 1.21 -7.98 65.42
C PRO A 12 -0.13 -7.60 64.75
N ALA A 13 -0.58 -8.39 63.80
CA ALA A 13 -1.57 -9.48 63.81
C ALA A 13 -3.06 -9.09 63.92
N SER A 14 -3.79 -9.59 62.93
CA SER A 14 -5.25 -9.57 62.70
C SER A 14 -6.09 -10.21 63.81
N PRO A 15 -7.42 -10.03 63.77
CA PRO A 15 -8.23 -11.21 63.47
C PRO A 15 -9.48 -10.99 62.61
N SER A 16 -9.90 -12.11 62.03
CA SER A 16 -11.10 -12.47 61.31
C SER A 16 -12.40 -12.42 62.12
N CYS A 17 -13.53 -12.18 61.50
CA CYS A 17 -14.79 -12.93 61.68
C CYS A 17 -15.86 -12.58 60.67
N SER A 18 -16.23 -13.50 59.90
CA SER A 18 -17.43 -14.18 59.45
C SER A 18 -18.78 -13.76 60.06
N SER A 19 -19.84 -13.57 59.29
CA SER A 19 -21.05 -14.44 59.26
C SER A 19 -22.26 -13.75 58.61
N ILE A 20 -22.81 -14.38 57.59
CA ILE A 20 -24.21 -14.78 57.34
C ILE A 20 -25.34 -13.73 57.54
N ALA A 21 -26.07 -13.47 56.46
CA ALA A 21 -27.55 -13.53 56.42
C ALA A 21 -28.08 -13.78 55.01
N LYS A 22 -28.76 -14.88 54.86
CA LYS A 22 -29.69 -15.26 53.81
C LYS A 22 -31.02 -14.51 54.01
N LEU A 23 -31.75 -14.17 52.94
CA LEU A 23 -33.13 -14.64 52.69
C LEU A 23 -33.81 -13.92 51.49
N LEU A 24 -34.24 -14.76 50.53
CA LEU A 24 -35.55 -14.80 49.84
C LEU A 24 -36.03 -13.56 49.05
N SER A 25 -36.16 -13.61 47.79
CA SER A 25 -37.02 -14.27 46.77
C SER A 25 -38.11 -13.31 46.27
N LEU A 26 -38.20 -13.15 44.97
CA LEU A 26 -39.35 -13.59 44.15
C LEU A 26 -39.14 -13.19 42.67
N SER A 27 -39.44 -14.15 41.86
CA SER A 27 -39.44 -14.23 40.43
C SER A 27 -40.36 -13.24 39.70
N LEU A 28 -39.85 -12.66 38.60
CA LEU A 28 -40.72 -12.35 37.46
C LEU A 28 -39.99 -12.79 36.17
N LEU A 29 -40.56 -13.79 35.50
CA LEU A 29 -40.20 -14.24 34.18
C LEU A 29 -40.49 -13.13 33.16
N GLY A 30 -39.45 -12.70 32.43
CA GLY A 30 -39.57 -12.00 31.17
C GLY A 30 -38.67 -12.67 30.15
N LEU A 31 -39.28 -13.31 29.17
CA LEU A 31 -38.65 -13.98 28.03
C LEU A 31 -37.80 -12.98 27.24
N LEU A 32 -36.47 -13.15 27.25
CA LEU A 32 -35.57 -12.60 26.26
C LEU A 32 -34.86 -13.75 25.55
N PRO A 33 -34.63 -13.67 24.24
CA PRO A 33 -34.01 -14.76 23.49
C PRO A 33 -32.57 -14.94 23.91
N SER A 34 -32.19 -16.18 24.16
CA SER A 34 -30.86 -16.63 24.50
C SER A 34 -29.93 -16.36 23.32
N VAL A 35 -29.10 -15.35 23.43
CA VAL A 35 -27.86 -15.27 22.64
C VAL A 35 -26.92 -16.31 23.21
N VAL A 36 -26.74 -17.39 22.50
CA VAL A 36 -25.71 -18.39 22.78
C VAL A 36 -24.37 -17.70 22.54
N ARG A 37 -23.75 -17.26 23.62
CA ARG A 37 -22.36 -16.81 23.65
C ARG A 37 -21.52 -18.08 23.59
N ALA A 38 -21.02 -18.41 22.41
CA ALA A 38 -19.94 -19.38 22.27
C ALA A 38 -18.76 -18.83 23.07
N GLN A 39 -18.45 -19.46 24.20
CA GLN A 39 -17.16 -19.33 24.86
C GLN A 39 -16.14 -19.96 23.93
N ALA A 40 -15.40 -19.12 23.20
CA ALA A 40 -14.15 -19.56 22.60
C ALA A 40 -13.20 -19.85 23.77
N THR A 41 -12.90 -21.10 23.96
CA THR A 41 -11.81 -21.57 24.79
C THR A 41 -10.52 -21.02 24.18
N SER A 42 -9.79 -20.25 24.98
CA SER A 42 -8.42 -19.84 24.70
C SER A 42 -7.53 -21.09 24.83
N ASP A 43 -7.44 -21.85 23.74
CA ASP A 43 -6.44 -22.89 23.63
C ASP A 43 -5.78 -22.75 22.25
N ASP A 44 -4.49 -22.47 22.30
CA ASP A 44 -3.50 -22.65 21.24
C ASP A 44 -3.87 -22.10 19.84
N ALA A 45 -3.70 -20.82 19.65
CA ALA A 45 -3.19 -20.34 18.37
C ALA A 45 -1.71 -20.77 18.31
N GLY A 46 -1.48 -22.07 18.10
CA GLY A 46 -0.19 -22.59 17.75
C GLY A 46 0.29 -21.87 16.50
N SER A 47 1.46 -21.29 16.60
CA SER A 47 2.21 -20.71 15.52
C SER A 47 2.62 -21.78 14.50
N ASP A 48 1.71 -22.23 13.66
CA ASP A 48 2.08 -22.77 12.37
C ASP A 48 2.41 -21.57 11.46
N ALA A 49 3.55 -20.93 11.74
CA ALA A 49 4.17 -20.07 10.77
C ALA A 49 4.43 -20.93 9.53
N ALA A 50 3.74 -20.65 8.44
CA ALA A 50 4.01 -21.31 7.17
C ALA A 50 5.52 -21.20 6.90
N ALA A 51 6.14 -22.31 6.46
CA ALA A 51 7.56 -22.29 6.12
C ALA A 51 7.84 -21.15 5.14
N PRO A 52 8.95 -20.41 5.30
CA PRO A 52 9.27 -19.31 4.40
C PRO A 52 9.25 -19.81 2.95
N LEU A 53 8.65 -19.02 2.07
CA LEU A 53 8.62 -19.29 0.65
C LEU A 53 10.07 -19.31 0.13
N SER A 54 10.42 -20.31 -0.65
CA SER A 54 11.74 -20.39 -1.28
C SER A 54 11.58 -20.74 -2.76
N TYR A 55 12.39 -20.11 -3.60
CA TYR A 55 12.35 -20.28 -5.04
C TYR A 55 13.60 -21.00 -5.54
N ARG A 56 13.50 -21.68 -6.66
CA ARG A 56 14.62 -22.38 -7.31
C ARG A 56 15.36 -21.47 -8.28
N SER A 57 14.62 -20.59 -8.95
CA SER A 57 15.18 -19.65 -9.92
C SER A 57 15.64 -18.32 -9.28
N SER A 58 15.32 -18.08 -8.01
CA SER A 58 15.64 -16.85 -7.29
C SER A 58 16.15 -17.14 -5.88
N SER A 59 17.07 -16.30 -5.39
CA SER A 59 17.53 -16.33 -4.00
C SER A 59 16.66 -15.48 -3.04
N ILE A 60 15.60 -14.89 -3.54
CA ILE A 60 14.66 -14.11 -2.71
C ILE A 60 13.92 -15.07 -1.77
N ILE A 61 13.91 -14.72 -0.49
CA ILE A 61 13.16 -15.44 0.55
C ILE A 61 12.20 -14.41 1.15
N PRO A 62 10.95 -14.30 0.67
CA PRO A 62 9.98 -13.37 1.23
C PRO A 62 9.40 -13.91 2.54
N PRO A 63 8.87 -13.04 3.42
CA PRO A 63 8.01 -13.48 4.50
C PRO A 63 6.76 -14.18 3.94
N SER A 64 6.15 -15.03 4.75
CA SER A 64 4.86 -15.64 4.39
C SER A 64 3.74 -14.61 4.53
N PHE A 65 3.04 -14.31 3.45
CA PHE A 65 1.80 -13.54 3.47
C PHE A 65 0.61 -14.50 3.61
N ASN A 66 0.24 -14.79 4.86
CA ASN A 66 -0.83 -15.74 5.17
C ASN A 66 -2.20 -15.11 4.90
N VAL A 67 -2.89 -15.54 3.87
CA VAL A 67 -4.23 -15.07 3.51
C VAL A 67 -5.25 -15.77 4.42
N LEU A 68 -5.73 -15.07 5.45
CA LEU A 68 -6.69 -15.57 6.43
C LEU A 68 -8.13 -15.53 5.89
N THR A 69 -8.45 -14.47 5.15
CA THR A 69 -9.70 -14.32 4.41
C THR A 69 -9.36 -14.10 2.94
N PRO A 70 -9.64 -15.06 2.05
CA PRO A 70 -9.34 -14.92 0.64
C PRO A 70 -10.26 -13.86 -0.01
N PRO A 71 -9.71 -13.04 -0.93
CA PRO A 71 -10.48 -12.02 -1.60
C PRO A 71 -11.49 -12.64 -2.58
N PRO A 72 -12.63 -11.98 -2.84
CA PRO A 72 -13.56 -12.44 -3.86
C PRO A 72 -12.91 -12.38 -5.26
N GLN A 73 -13.38 -13.23 -6.18
CA GLN A 73 -12.81 -13.36 -7.53
C GLN A 73 -12.81 -12.03 -8.30
N GLU A 74 -13.80 -11.19 -8.09
CA GLU A 74 -13.90 -9.86 -8.71
C GLU A 74 -12.80 -8.90 -8.22
N ALA A 75 -12.30 -9.09 -6.99
CA ALA A 75 -11.19 -8.31 -6.46
C ALA A 75 -9.89 -8.71 -7.16
N ILE A 76 -9.62 -10.01 -7.31
CA ILE A 76 -8.46 -10.54 -8.03
C ILE A 76 -8.46 -10.06 -9.49
N ALA A 77 -9.62 -10.06 -10.14
CA ALA A 77 -9.76 -9.63 -11.53
C ALA A 77 -9.42 -8.15 -11.76
N ARG A 78 -9.40 -7.31 -10.72
CA ARG A 78 -8.98 -5.91 -10.83
C ARG A 78 -7.47 -5.74 -11.01
N GLY A 79 -6.67 -6.75 -10.68
CA GLY A 79 -5.21 -6.72 -10.83
C GLY A 79 -4.50 -5.68 -9.96
N LEU A 80 -5.10 -5.29 -8.82
CA LEU A 80 -4.45 -4.41 -7.87
C LEU A 80 -3.40 -5.20 -7.10
N LEU A 81 -2.31 -4.53 -6.74
CA LEU A 81 -1.20 -5.09 -5.99
C LEU A 81 -1.07 -4.38 -4.64
N THR A 82 -0.58 -5.11 -3.64
CA THR A 82 -0.37 -4.59 -2.29
C THR A 82 1.10 -4.24 -2.08
N PHE A 83 1.36 -3.05 -1.55
CA PHE A 83 2.67 -2.49 -1.25
C PHE A 83 2.90 -2.54 0.25
N VAL A 84 3.92 -3.29 0.68
CA VAL A 84 4.25 -3.54 2.09
C VAL A 84 5.73 -3.31 2.32
N GLY A 85 6.07 -2.41 3.24
CA GLY A 85 7.45 -2.21 3.69
C GLY A 85 7.72 -3.05 4.93
N VAL A 86 8.16 -4.29 4.78
CA VAL A 86 8.41 -5.20 5.92
C VAL A 86 9.64 -4.77 6.68
N ARG A 87 9.47 -4.56 7.98
CA ARG A 87 10.52 -4.10 8.91
C ARG A 87 10.34 -4.76 10.28
N GLY A 88 11.33 -4.56 11.15
CA GLY A 88 11.34 -5.10 12.50
C GLY A 88 12.54 -5.99 12.77
N SER A 89 12.72 -6.40 14.03
CA SER A 89 13.88 -7.19 14.45
C SER A 89 13.83 -8.63 13.93
N ALA A 90 12.67 -9.26 13.89
CA ALA A 90 12.52 -10.60 13.35
C ALA A 90 12.76 -10.62 11.85
N ALA A 91 12.20 -9.67 11.10
CA ALA A 91 12.46 -9.52 9.66
C ALA A 91 13.94 -9.27 9.35
N ALA A 92 14.67 -8.54 10.23
CA ALA A 92 16.10 -8.33 10.09
C ALA A 92 16.91 -9.60 10.30
N ASP A 93 16.60 -10.36 11.34
CA ASP A 93 17.30 -11.61 11.69
C ASP A 93 17.06 -12.70 10.63
N ASP A 94 15.86 -12.77 10.06
CA ASP A 94 15.47 -13.73 9.03
C ASP A 94 15.84 -13.28 7.60
N GLY A 95 16.37 -12.05 7.42
CA GLY A 95 16.73 -11.50 6.11
C GLY A 95 15.53 -11.06 5.26
N HIS A 96 14.39 -10.80 5.87
CA HIS A 96 13.13 -10.44 5.21
C HIS A 96 12.85 -8.93 5.16
N LEU A 97 13.78 -8.08 5.62
CA LEU A 97 13.61 -6.62 5.53
C LEU A 97 13.50 -6.17 4.09
N GLY A 98 12.54 -5.28 3.81
CA GLY A 98 12.50 -4.62 2.51
C GLY A 98 11.11 -4.24 2.03
N PRO A 99 11.06 -3.56 0.87
CA PRO A 99 9.81 -3.27 0.18
C PRO A 99 9.37 -4.47 -0.63
N TYR A 100 8.12 -4.87 -0.47
CA TYR A 100 7.46 -5.96 -1.18
C TYR A 100 6.23 -5.47 -1.92
N ILE A 101 6.07 -5.92 -3.16
CA ILE A 101 4.81 -5.88 -3.88
C ILE A 101 4.29 -7.31 -3.95
N VAL A 102 3.06 -7.53 -3.49
CA VAL A 102 2.41 -8.84 -3.50
C VAL A 102 1.04 -8.77 -4.17
N ASP A 103 0.60 -9.89 -4.72
CA ASP A 103 -0.76 -10.02 -5.24
C ASP A 103 -1.79 -10.36 -4.15
N ASP A 104 -3.05 -10.44 -4.52
CA ASP A 104 -4.17 -10.76 -3.61
C ASP A 104 -4.14 -12.20 -3.06
N ARG A 105 -3.23 -13.06 -3.54
CA ARG A 105 -3.01 -14.42 -3.03
C ARG A 105 -1.85 -14.49 -2.04
N GLY A 106 -1.19 -13.34 -1.80
CA GLY A 106 0.04 -13.26 -1.01
C GLY A 106 1.29 -13.71 -1.77
N GLU A 107 1.19 -13.89 -3.10
CA GLU A 107 2.34 -14.24 -3.94
C GLU A 107 3.22 -13.02 -4.19
N LEU A 108 4.53 -13.24 -4.16
CA LEU A 108 5.51 -12.21 -4.46
C LEU A 108 5.34 -11.73 -5.92
N VAL A 109 5.38 -10.41 -6.12
CA VAL A 109 5.49 -9.76 -7.42
C VAL A 109 6.85 -9.08 -7.55
N TRP A 110 7.27 -8.34 -6.53
CA TRP A 110 8.55 -7.65 -6.51
C TRP A 110 9.12 -7.54 -5.10
N TYR A 111 10.43 -7.64 -5.03
CA TYR A 111 11.23 -7.36 -3.84
C TYR A 111 12.37 -6.40 -4.18
N GLY A 112 12.41 -5.28 -3.49
CA GLY A 112 13.38 -4.20 -3.74
C GLY A 112 14.72 -4.34 -3.03
N GLY A 113 15.04 -5.53 -2.49
CA GLY A 113 16.28 -5.82 -1.81
C GLY A 113 16.24 -5.57 -0.30
N GLN A 114 17.19 -6.16 0.42
CA GLN A 114 17.27 -6.06 1.87
C GLN A 114 17.67 -4.65 2.31
N LYS A 115 16.71 -3.90 2.80
CA LYS A 115 16.87 -2.55 3.33
C LYS A 115 15.72 -2.20 4.26
N SER A 116 15.98 -1.43 5.31
CA SER A 116 14.91 -0.84 6.10
C SER A 116 14.21 0.23 5.27
N VAL A 117 12.91 0.08 5.08
CA VAL A 117 12.06 1.04 4.35
C VAL A 117 10.84 1.39 5.18
N LEU A 118 10.42 2.65 5.07
CA LEU A 118 9.17 3.13 5.64
C LEU A 118 8.34 3.73 4.52
N ASN A 119 7.01 3.66 4.68
CA ASN A 119 6.06 4.28 3.77
C ASN A 119 6.26 3.92 2.29
N PHE A 120 6.27 2.62 1.99
CA PHE A 120 6.37 2.13 0.63
C PHE A 120 5.01 2.17 -0.08
N GLY A 121 4.91 2.89 -1.19
CA GLY A 121 3.67 3.01 -1.95
C GLY A 121 3.88 3.65 -3.32
N THR A 122 2.77 3.85 -4.04
CA THR A 122 2.75 4.52 -5.35
C THR A 122 2.39 5.99 -5.21
N HIS A 123 2.93 6.80 -6.12
CA HIS A 123 2.58 8.20 -6.32
C HIS A 123 2.50 8.52 -7.81
N GLU A 124 1.80 9.60 -8.16
CA GLU A 124 1.84 10.16 -9.51
C GLU A 124 2.87 11.29 -9.57
N TYR A 125 3.80 11.20 -10.52
CA TYR A 125 4.80 12.23 -10.77
C TYR A 125 4.94 12.45 -12.27
N LYS A 126 4.73 13.67 -12.72
CA LYS A 126 4.75 14.06 -14.15
C LYS A 126 3.83 13.24 -15.05
N GLY A 127 2.69 12.80 -14.52
CA GLY A 127 1.72 11.99 -15.25
C GLY A 127 2.07 10.50 -15.36
N GLU A 128 3.16 10.08 -14.74
CA GLU A 128 3.58 8.69 -14.66
C GLU A 128 3.49 8.20 -13.22
N LYS A 129 3.18 6.92 -13.05
CA LYS A 129 3.15 6.28 -11.73
C LYS A 129 4.57 5.90 -11.31
N VAL A 130 4.96 6.31 -10.12
CA VAL A 130 6.24 5.98 -9.48
C VAL A 130 6.00 5.26 -8.16
N ILE A 131 6.95 4.45 -7.71
CA ILE A 131 7.01 3.95 -6.34
C ILE A 131 7.94 4.83 -5.53
N ALA A 132 7.54 5.11 -4.28
CA ALA A 132 8.37 5.87 -3.36
C ALA A 132 8.48 5.16 -2.02
N PHE A 133 9.62 5.30 -1.38
CA PHE A 133 9.87 4.85 -0.02
C PHE A 133 10.98 5.66 0.65
N TYR A 134 10.90 5.73 1.96
CA TYR A 134 11.92 6.36 2.77
C TYR A 134 13.10 5.42 3.02
N THR A 135 14.32 5.97 2.98
CA THR A 135 15.55 5.30 3.37
C THR A 135 16.34 6.17 4.35
N GLY A 136 16.71 5.62 5.50
CA GLY A 136 17.42 6.35 6.54
C GLY A 136 17.44 5.62 7.86
N SER A 137 17.73 6.34 8.93
CA SER A 137 17.63 5.86 10.31
C SER A 137 16.28 6.20 10.91
N GLU A 138 15.93 5.47 11.94
CA GLU A 138 14.86 5.80 12.87
C GLU A 138 15.48 5.90 14.26
N GLU A 139 15.20 6.98 14.97
CA GLU A 139 15.78 7.32 16.26
C GLU A 139 14.67 7.42 17.32
N TYR A 140 15.02 7.19 18.58
CA TYR A 140 14.07 7.41 19.68
C TYR A 140 13.79 8.92 19.81
N PRO A 141 12.52 9.35 20.06
CA PRO A 141 11.30 8.56 20.35
C PRO A 141 10.47 8.13 19.12
N GLY A 142 11.01 8.07 17.91
CA GLY A 142 10.33 7.63 16.72
C GLY A 142 10.36 8.64 15.58
N TYR A 143 11.36 9.53 15.53
CA TYR A 143 11.66 10.37 14.37
C TYR A 143 12.78 9.74 13.54
N GLY A 144 12.99 10.24 12.33
CA GLY A 144 14.04 9.70 11.48
C GLY A 144 14.92 10.75 10.83
N ARG A 145 16.02 10.26 10.29
CA ARG A 145 16.96 11.04 9.46
C ARG A 145 17.28 10.27 8.20
N GLY A 146 16.81 10.78 7.07
CA GLY A 146 16.99 10.12 5.78
C GLY A 146 16.42 10.94 4.63
N GLN A 147 15.95 10.21 3.62
CA GLN A 147 15.50 10.79 2.37
C GLN A 147 14.46 9.89 1.69
N TRP A 148 13.65 10.49 0.84
CA TRP A 148 12.69 9.78 0.01
C TRP A 148 13.29 9.44 -1.35
N GLN A 149 13.10 8.21 -1.79
CA GLN A 149 13.58 7.67 -3.06
C GLN A 149 12.40 7.38 -3.97
N LEU A 150 12.45 7.86 -5.20
CA LEU A 150 11.45 7.63 -6.23
C LEU A 150 12.02 6.73 -7.32
N TYR A 151 11.24 5.74 -7.75
CA TYR A 151 11.60 4.81 -8.82
C TYR A 151 10.46 4.69 -9.83
N ASP A 152 10.80 4.53 -11.09
CA ASP A 152 9.86 4.35 -12.20
C ASP A 152 9.39 2.89 -12.37
N SER A 153 8.61 2.64 -13.40
CA SER A 153 8.11 1.32 -13.76
C SER A 153 9.19 0.31 -14.18
N GLN A 154 10.39 0.77 -14.48
CA GLN A 154 11.56 -0.06 -14.78
C GLN A 154 12.39 -0.34 -13.52
N TYR A 155 11.98 0.21 -12.39
CA TYR A 155 12.69 0.20 -11.10
C TYR A 155 14.03 0.97 -11.15
N GLU A 156 14.12 1.93 -12.09
CA GLU A 156 15.23 2.86 -12.16
C GLU A 156 14.95 4.08 -11.28
N HIS A 157 16.01 4.57 -10.63
CA HIS A 157 15.92 5.72 -9.74
C HIS A 157 15.58 7.00 -10.52
N VAL A 158 14.52 7.70 -10.11
CA VAL A 158 14.03 8.93 -10.75
C VAL A 158 14.46 10.18 -10.01
N ALA A 159 14.29 10.18 -8.68
CA ALA A 159 14.60 11.34 -7.85
C ALA A 159 14.86 10.95 -6.40
N THR A 160 15.63 11.78 -5.72
CA THR A 160 15.77 11.79 -4.26
C THR A 160 15.23 13.11 -3.73
N VAL A 161 14.38 13.05 -2.71
CA VAL A 161 13.81 14.23 -2.04
C VAL A 161 14.34 14.31 -0.61
N GLU A 162 14.92 15.46 -0.26
CA GLU A 162 15.46 15.74 1.06
C GLU A 162 14.94 17.07 1.58
N ALA A 163 14.73 17.16 2.90
CA ALA A 163 14.42 18.41 3.57
C ALA A 163 15.55 19.44 3.38
N GLN A 164 15.18 20.70 3.15
CA GLN A 164 16.07 21.79 2.84
C GLN A 164 16.37 22.66 4.07
N ASN A 165 17.36 23.55 3.97
CA ASN A 165 17.77 24.48 5.05
C ASN A 165 18.10 23.76 6.37
N THR A 166 18.67 22.55 6.30
CA THR A 166 18.98 21.71 7.45
C THR A 166 20.31 21.01 7.25
N THR A 167 20.77 20.28 8.27
CA THR A 167 21.89 19.34 8.12
C THR A 167 21.47 18.20 7.19
N ALA A 168 22.39 17.64 6.46
CA ALA A 168 22.12 16.58 5.49
C ALA A 168 21.27 15.45 6.07
N SER A 169 20.35 14.93 5.26
CA SER A 169 19.49 13.78 5.57
C SER A 169 18.60 13.98 6.81
N ALA A 170 18.04 15.17 7.01
CA ALA A 170 17.16 15.45 8.15
C ALA A 170 15.66 15.21 7.86
N THR A 171 15.32 14.68 6.68
CA THR A 171 13.93 14.33 6.35
C THR A 171 13.42 13.23 7.24
N ASP A 172 12.19 13.37 7.70
CA ASP A 172 11.52 12.43 8.58
C ASP A 172 10.76 11.35 7.79
N PRO A 173 10.60 10.12 8.31
CA PRO A 173 9.94 9.02 7.61
C PRO A 173 8.42 9.01 7.66
N HIS A 174 7.78 9.82 8.50
CA HIS A 174 6.37 9.63 8.84
C HIS A 174 5.44 9.85 7.66
N ASP A 175 5.68 10.85 6.81
CA ASP A 175 4.85 11.05 5.64
C ASP A 175 5.58 11.68 4.44
N PHE A 176 5.03 11.38 3.28
CA PHE A 176 5.43 11.90 1.99
C PHE A 176 4.23 11.97 1.07
N SER A 177 4.07 13.07 0.41
CA SER A 177 3.07 13.17 -0.66
C SER A 177 3.63 13.99 -1.82
N ILE A 178 3.13 13.70 -3.03
CA ILE A 178 3.38 14.54 -4.21
C ILE A 178 2.11 15.33 -4.45
N SER A 179 2.25 16.65 -4.52
CA SER A 179 1.15 17.57 -4.79
C SER A 179 0.66 17.44 -6.24
N ARG A 180 -0.47 18.03 -6.55
CA ARG A 180 -0.99 18.10 -7.92
C ARG A 180 -0.03 18.80 -8.89
N ASP A 181 0.74 19.77 -8.39
CA ASP A 181 1.70 20.55 -9.17
C ASP A 181 3.04 19.83 -9.36
N GLY A 182 3.17 18.59 -8.82
CA GLY A 182 4.37 17.76 -8.94
C GLY A 182 5.48 18.13 -7.96
N THR A 183 5.17 18.88 -6.88
CA THR A 183 6.09 19.16 -5.78
C THR A 183 5.97 18.10 -4.68
N ALA A 184 7.02 17.88 -3.91
CA ALA A 184 7.01 16.99 -2.76
C ALA A 184 6.64 17.74 -1.48
N VAL A 185 5.82 17.12 -0.63
CA VAL A 185 5.59 17.56 0.74
C VAL A 185 6.21 16.55 1.68
N VAL A 186 7.12 17.03 2.53
CA VAL A 186 7.91 16.23 3.48
C VAL A 186 7.84 16.80 4.88
N GLU A 187 8.24 15.99 5.84
CA GLU A 187 8.34 16.34 7.25
C GLU A 187 9.80 16.35 7.70
N LEU A 188 10.10 17.16 8.72
CA LEU A 188 11.34 17.09 9.48
C LEU A 188 11.10 17.58 10.91
N TRP A 189 11.94 17.13 11.85
CA TRP A 189 11.86 17.51 13.23
C TRP A 189 13.19 18.12 13.70
N ARG A 190 13.11 19.29 14.35
CA ARG A 190 14.29 19.98 14.87
C ARG A 190 14.13 20.29 16.36
N PRO A 191 15.15 20.07 17.18
CA PRO A 191 15.19 20.57 18.55
C PRO A 191 15.05 22.09 18.55
N ARG A 192 14.16 22.62 19.41
CA ARG A 192 13.94 24.05 19.60
C ARG A 192 13.69 24.36 21.08
N GLN A 193 14.26 25.47 21.58
CA GLN A 193 13.99 25.93 22.93
C GLN A 193 12.58 26.48 23.06
N VAL A 194 11.84 25.97 24.05
CA VAL A 194 10.47 26.40 24.36
C VAL A 194 10.26 26.39 25.87
N ASP A 195 9.21 27.07 26.33
CA ASP A 195 8.76 27.00 27.73
C ASP A 195 7.91 25.73 27.92
N LEU A 196 8.41 24.76 28.69
CA LEU A 196 7.71 23.52 29.02
C LEU A 196 6.99 23.57 30.37
N ARG A 197 7.04 24.70 31.12
CA ARG A 197 6.31 24.86 32.41
C ARG A 197 4.80 24.66 32.31
N PRO A 198 4.13 25.02 31.20
CA PRO A 198 2.71 24.71 31.02
C PRO A 198 2.36 23.22 31.10
N LEU A 199 3.34 22.33 30.89
CA LEU A 199 3.18 20.87 31.03
C LEU A 199 3.42 20.36 32.46
N GLY A 200 3.63 21.27 33.41
CA GLY A 200 3.77 20.95 34.84
C GLY A 200 5.21 20.75 35.33
N ASP A 201 6.19 20.98 34.48
CA ASP A 201 7.61 20.96 34.90
C ASP A 201 8.13 22.39 35.08
N ASN A 202 8.10 22.85 36.35
CA ASN A 202 8.43 24.23 36.68
C ASN A 202 9.92 24.60 36.52
N GLU A 203 10.81 23.63 36.30
CA GLU A 203 12.24 23.84 36.07
C GLU A 203 12.59 24.09 34.61
N LEU A 204 11.70 23.78 33.70
CA LEU A 204 11.93 23.85 32.24
C LEU A 204 11.34 25.12 31.60
N GLU A 205 11.65 26.31 32.13
CA GLU A 205 11.34 27.61 31.48
C GLU A 205 12.05 27.73 30.10
N ARG A 206 13.19 27.10 29.96
CA ARG A 206 13.97 27.01 28.73
C ARG A 206 14.27 25.55 28.41
N GLY A 207 13.21 24.77 28.27
CA GLY A 207 13.29 23.39 27.85
C GLY A 207 13.49 23.26 26.34
N TRP A 208 13.63 22.03 25.88
CA TRP A 208 13.78 21.69 24.47
C TRP A 208 12.62 20.80 24.02
N ALA A 209 12.00 21.13 22.90
CA ALA A 209 11.03 20.27 22.26
C ALA A 209 11.35 20.11 20.77
N PHE A 210 10.85 19.04 20.15
CA PHE A 210 10.89 18.93 18.71
C PHE A 210 9.90 19.91 18.07
N ASP A 211 10.41 20.78 17.22
CA ASP A 211 9.61 21.54 16.28
C ASP A 211 9.35 20.66 15.07
N CYS A 212 8.10 20.24 14.90
CA CYS A 212 7.65 19.49 13.75
C CYS A 212 7.43 20.46 12.59
N ILE A 213 8.11 20.23 11.48
CA ILE A 213 8.17 21.15 10.35
C ILE A 213 7.66 20.43 9.12
N ILE A 214 6.87 21.12 8.29
CA ILE A 214 6.52 20.67 6.95
C ILE A 214 7.22 21.52 5.91
N GLN A 215 7.70 20.90 4.84
CA GLN A 215 8.29 21.58 3.71
C GLN A 215 7.63 21.11 2.41
N GLU A 216 7.39 22.06 1.50
CA GLU A 216 7.08 21.79 0.11
C GLU A 216 8.33 22.05 -0.73
N ILE A 217 8.73 21.09 -1.54
CA ILE A 217 10.01 21.06 -2.25
C ILE A 217 9.76 20.72 -3.72
N ASP A 218 10.36 21.48 -4.62
CA ASP A 218 10.43 21.11 -6.03
C ASP A 218 11.31 19.87 -6.22
N ILE A 219 10.74 18.80 -6.78
CA ILE A 219 11.42 17.49 -6.89
C ILE A 219 12.61 17.54 -7.87
N GLU A 220 12.57 18.39 -8.90
CA GLU A 220 13.66 18.46 -9.90
C GLU A 220 14.86 19.26 -9.40
N THR A 221 14.58 20.37 -8.74
CA THR A 221 15.60 21.34 -8.34
C THR A 221 16.02 21.23 -6.88
N ASN A 222 15.22 20.53 -6.06
CA ASN A 222 15.28 20.54 -4.61
C ASN A 222 15.15 21.95 -4.01
N GLU A 223 14.48 22.88 -4.69
CA GLU A 223 14.20 24.21 -4.16
C GLU A 223 13.10 24.14 -3.10
N LEU A 224 13.32 24.80 -1.97
CA LEU A 224 12.33 24.96 -0.92
C LEU A 224 11.31 26.00 -1.34
N LEU A 225 10.04 25.59 -1.48
CA LEU A 225 8.93 26.44 -1.90
C LEU A 225 8.09 26.96 -0.73
N PHE A 226 8.01 26.17 0.36
CA PHE A 226 7.25 26.51 1.55
C PHE A 226 7.84 25.80 2.78
N GLU A 227 7.83 26.49 3.93
CA GLU A 227 8.21 25.91 5.22
C GLU A 227 7.24 26.42 6.31
N TRP A 228 6.78 25.53 7.18
CA TRP A 228 5.90 25.86 8.28
C TRP A 228 6.30 25.11 9.55
N HIS A 229 6.28 25.81 10.67
CA HIS A 229 6.78 25.36 11.96
C HIS A 229 5.64 25.18 12.96
N ALA A 230 5.45 23.97 13.48
CA ALA A 230 4.36 23.67 14.41
C ALA A 230 4.44 24.51 15.70
N LEU A 231 5.62 24.70 16.27
CA LEU A 231 5.82 25.46 17.51
C LEU A 231 5.59 26.97 17.38
N ASP A 232 5.45 27.52 16.17
CA ASP A 232 5.06 28.93 15.95
C ASP A 232 3.54 29.12 16.03
N HIS A 233 2.75 28.05 15.88
CA HIS A 233 1.30 28.12 15.74
C HIS A 233 0.54 27.29 16.77
N ILE A 234 1.17 26.25 17.32
CA ILE A 234 0.53 25.27 18.23
C ILE A 234 1.29 25.23 19.55
N PRO A 235 0.66 25.64 20.65
CA PRO A 235 1.25 25.57 21.97
C PRO A 235 1.56 24.14 22.42
N VAL A 236 2.67 23.96 23.15
CA VAL A 236 3.09 22.65 23.65
C VAL A 236 2.07 21.98 24.56
N GLU A 237 1.25 22.75 25.27
CA GLU A 237 0.19 22.26 26.15
C GLU A 237 -1.01 21.63 25.44
N GLU A 238 -1.09 21.71 24.13
CA GLU A 238 -2.10 20.95 23.38
C GLU A 238 -1.84 19.43 23.43
N THR A 239 -0.61 19.01 23.73
CA THR A 239 -0.26 17.58 23.85
C THR A 239 -0.97 16.88 25.00
N PHE A 240 -1.18 15.57 24.83
CA PHE A 240 -1.56 14.63 25.90
C PHE A 240 -0.35 13.92 26.51
N TYR A 241 0.83 14.13 25.97
CA TYR A 241 2.05 13.54 26.48
C TYR A 241 2.55 14.29 27.73
N GLN A 242 3.28 13.59 28.57
CA GLN A 242 3.92 14.14 29.77
C GLN A 242 5.42 14.23 29.54
N VAL A 243 6.04 15.27 30.03
CA VAL A 243 7.47 15.53 29.85
C VAL A 243 8.34 14.38 30.39
N ASN A 244 7.98 13.81 31.56
CA ASN A 244 8.63 12.62 32.16
C ASN A 244 10.17 12.68 32.20
N GLY A 245 10.74 13.88 32.36
CA GLY A 245 12.19 14.10 32.44
C GLY A 245 12.89 14.34 31.12
N GLY A 246 12.20 14.31 29.98
CA GLY A 246 12.73 14.75 28.68
C GLY A 246 12.76 16.27 28.53
N GLY A 247 13.32 16.78 27.45
CA GLY A 247 13.34 18.21 27.14
C GLY A 247 14.38 19.03 27.93
N THR A 248 15.35 18.38 28.58
CA THR A 248 16.38 19.04 29.37
C THR A 248 17.56 19.54 28.55
N SER A 249 17.75 19.01 27.34
CA SER A 249 18.83 19.38 26.44
C SER A 249 18.41 19.29 24.97
N GLU A 250 19.23 19.85 24.08
CA GLU A 250 19.06 19.75 22.64
C GLU A 250 19.17 18.29 22.13
N ASP A 251 19.95 17.46 22.81
CA ASP A 251 20.16 16.06 22.47
C ASP A 251 19.02 15.14 22.97
N ASP A 252 18.14 15.66 23.84
CA ASP A 252 16.98 14.94 24.41
C ASP A 252 15.74 15.85 24.41
N PRO A 253 15.27 16.32 23.25
CA PRO A 253 14.11 17.19 23.17
C PRO A 253 12.83 16.43 23.43
N PHE A 254 11.87 17.09 24.07
CA PHE A 254 10.55 16.53 24.32
C PHE A 254 9.73 16.44 23.02
N ASP A 255 9.22 15.25 22.71
CA ASP A 255 8.30 15.04 21.60
C ASP A 255 6.87 15.44 22.02
N SER A 256 6.54 16.73 21.83
CA SER A 256 5.22 17.27 22.23
C SER A 256 4.14 17.00 21.19
N HIS A 257 4.45 17.11 19.92
CA HIS A 257 3.46 17.13 18.84
C HIS A 257 3.40 15.82 18.04
N HIS A 258 4.54 15.25 17.67
CA HIS A 258 4.65 14.01 16.92
C HIS A 258 3.85 14.08 15.61
N LEU A 259 4.33 14.88 14.66
CA LEU A 259 3.78 14.98 13.31
C LEU A 259 3.94 13.64 12.59
N ASN A 260 2.86 13.11 12.02
CA ASN A 260 2.89 11.78 11.40
C ASN A 260 2.01 11.65 10.16
N ALA A 261 1.41 12.73 9.71
CA ALA A 261 0.77 12.78 8.41
C ALA A 261 0.74 14.22 7.89
N VAL A 262 1.05 14.38 6.61
CA VAL A 262 0.94 15.63 5.89
C VAL A 262 0.46 15.39 4.46
N SER A 263 -0.48 16.19 3.99
CA SER A 263 -0.94 16.18 2.61
C SER A 263 -1.46 17.55 2.20
N GLN A 264 -1.45 17.82 0.91
CA GLN A 264 -2.16 18.96 0.33
C GLN A 264 -3.52 18.52 -0.20
N ASP A 265 -4.51 19.42 -0.10
CA ASP A 265 -5.80 19.24 -0.74
C ASP A 265 -5.83 19.83 -2.16
N ASP A 266 -6.99 19.76 -2.81
CA ASP A 266 -7.18 20.23 -4.19
C ASP A 266 -7.00 21.74 -4.39
N VAL A 267 -7.01 22.54 -3.30
CA VAL A 267 -6.80 23.99 -3.32
C VAL A 267 -5.40 24.40 -2.83
N GLY A 268 -4.56 23.41 -2.49
CA GLY A 268 -3.17 23.60 -2.09
C GLY A 268 -2.95 23.83 -0.59
N ASN A 269 -3.98 23.79 0.24
CA ASN A 269 -3.86 23.89 1.69
C ASN A 269 -3.35 22.60 2.30
N PHE A 270 -2.74 22.68 3.49
CA PHE A 270 -2.17 21.51 4.15
C PHE A 270 -3.12 20.91 5.20
N LEU A 271 -3.21 19.59 5.20
CA LEU A 271 -3.76 18.81 6.29
C LEU A 271 -2.59 18.15 7.03
N ILE A 272 -2.50 18.35 8.35
CA ILE A 272 -1.49 17.67 9.18
C ILE A 272 -2.15 16.93 10.34
N SER A 273 -1.48 15.87 10.79
CA SER A 273 -1.90 15.07 11.93
C SER A 273 -0.82 15.10 13.00
N LEU A 274 -1.15 15.60 14.18
CA LEU A 274 -0.27 15.59 15.34
C LEU A 274 -0.75 14.52 16.34
N ARG A 275 0.04 13.44 16.46
CA ARG A 275 -0.29 12.29 17.31
C ARG A 275 -0.33 12.66 18.78
N GLY A 276 0.61 13.50 19.24
CA GLY A 276 0.74 13.91 20.64
C GLY A 276 -0.48 14.67 21.15
N SER A 277 -1.12 15.48 20.32
CA SER A 277 -2.35 16.21 20.65
C SER A 277 -3.63 15.46 20.28
N SER A 278 -3.53 14.30 19.61
CA SER A 278 -4.69 13.60 19.02
C SER A 278 -5.56 14.54 18.17
N THR A 279 -4.93 15.39 17.35
CA THR A 279 -5.59 16.45 16.58
C THR A 279 -5.15 16.42 15.13
N VAL A 280 -6.08 16.72 14.23
CA VAL A 280 -5.84 17.03 12.83
C VAL A 280 -6.03 18.52 12.64
N TYR A 281 -5.09 19.18 11.95
CA TYR A 281 -5.10 20.60 11.66
C TYR A 281 -5.17 20.85 10.16
N TYR A 282 -5.92 21.84 9.77
CA TYR A 282 -5.98 22.30 8.37
C TYR A 282 -5.43 23.72 8.29
N ILE A 283 -4.45 23.90 7.42
CA ILE A 283 -3.57 25.06 7.39
C ILE A 283 -3.68 25.73 6.03
N ASP A 284 -3.91 27.04 6.02
CA ASP A 284 -3.88 27.87 4.83
C ASP A 284 -2.44 28.01 4.31
N ARG A 285 -2.23 27.63 3.05
CA ARG A 285 -0.89 27.63 2.44
C ARG A 285 -0.29 29.03 2.29
N GLU A 286 -1.12 30.05 2.03
CA GLU A 286 -0.62 31.40 1.75
C GLU A 286 -0.19 32.11 3.04
N THR A 287 -0.95 31.93 4.11
CA THR A 287 -0.77 32.66 5.37
C THR A 287 -0.11 31.85 6.48
N GLY A 288 -0.09 30.50 6.36
CA GLY A 288 0.33 29.59 7.43
C GLY A 288 -0.64 29.51 8.61
N MET A 289 -1.82 30.15 8.53
CA MET A 289 -2.80 30.15 9.59
C MET A 289 -3.55 28.83 9.68
N ILE A 290 -3.80 28.37 10.90
CA ILE A 290 -4.68 27.21 11.15
C ILE A 290 -6.12 27.68 10.89
N LEU A 291 -6.75 27.07 9.89
CA LEU A 291 -8.14 27.33 9.52
C LEU A 291 -9.13 26.60 10.43
N TRP A 292 -8.80 25.36 10.83
CA TRP A 292 -9.57 24.59 11.78
C TRP A 292 -8.76 23.45 12.43
N ARG A 293 -9.23 23.01 13.60
CA ARG A 293 -8.74 21.86 14.37
C ARG A 293 -9.85 20.83 14.53
N LEU A 294 -9.53 19.56 14.34
CA LEU A 294 -10.45 18.45 14.58
C LEU A 294 -9.87 17.50 15.63
N GLY A 295 -10.60 17.24 16.69
CA GLY A 295 -10.18 16.39 17.80
C GLY A 295 -9.30 17.12 18.83
N GLY A 296 -8.66 16.36 19.72
CA GLY A 296 -7.81 16.90 20.77
C GLY A 296 -8.53 17.74 21.82
N ARG A 297 -7.77 18.63 22.47
CA ARG A 297 -8.27 19.48 23.56
C ARG A 297 -9.06 20.70 23.06
N TYR A 298 -8.75 21.18 21.88
CA TYR A 298 -9.22 22.46 21.32
C TYR A 298 -9.88 22.28 19.95
N SER A 299 -10.67 21.21 19.80
CA SER A 299 -11.41 20.96 18.57
C SER A 299 -12.37 22.12 18.26
N ASP A 300 -12.33 22.60 17.03
CA ASP A 300 -13.31 23.57 16.51
C ASP A 300 -14.64 22.87 16.16
N PHE A 301 -14.62 21.54 16.06
CA PHE A 301 -15.79 20.72 15.73
C PHE A 301 -16.41 20.11 17.00
N GLU A 302 -17.74 20.08 17.03
CA GLU A 302 -18.46 19.17 17.90
C GLU A 302 -18.23 17.72 17.41
N MET A 303 -17.65 16.90 18.27
CA MET A 303 -17.34 15.51 17.98
C MET A 303 -18.55 14.62 18.25
N GLY A 304 -19.27 14.20 17.21
CA GLY A 304 -20.44 13.33 17.32
C GLY A 304 -20.09 11.92 17.84
N PRO A 305 -21.11 11.09 18.12
CA PRO A 305 -20.89 9.72 18.59
C PRO A 305 -20.01 8.90 17.65
N GLY A 306 -18.99 8.21 18.19
CA GLY A 306 -18.08 7.35 17.44
C GLY A 306 -16.96 8.10 16.71
N THR A 307 -16.96 9.43 16.66
CA THR A 307 -15.92 10.23 15.98
C THR A 307 -14.64 10.45 16.78
N PRO A 308 -14.58 10.43 18.14
CA PRO A 308 -13.33 10.62 18.84
C PRO A 308 -12.27 9.59 18.43
N PHE A 309 -11.07 10.07 18.19
CA PHE A 309 -9.90 9.28 17.81
C PHE A 309 -8.71 9.61 18.69
N HIS A 310 -7.74 8.70 18.78
CA HIS A 310 -6.58 8.85 19.66
C HIS A 310 -5.32 8.30 19.01
N PHE A 311 -4.21 9.07 19.12
CA PHE A 311 -2.89 8.70 18.62
C PHE A 311 -2.91 8.33 17.13
N GLN A 312 -3.73 9.03 16.37
CA GLN A 312 -4.07 8.73 14.99
C GLN A 312 -2.86 8.84 14.05
N HIS A 313 -2.96 8.12 12.93
CA HIS A 313 -2.04 8.15 11.80
C HIS A 313 -2.82 8.33 10.50
N HIS A 314 -2.09 8.69 9.45
CA HIS A 314 -2.56 8.69 8.07
C HIS A 314 -3.89 9.43 7.86
N ALA A 315 -4.01 10.63 8.42
CA ALA A 315 -5.16 11.51 8.13
C ALA A 315 -5.10 11.97 6.67
N ARG A 316 -6.22 11.83 5.95
CA ARG A 316 -6.35 12.25 4.54
C ARG A 316 -7.70 12.90 4.29
N LEU A 317 -7.67 14.04 3.62
CA LEU A 317 -8.84 14.75 3.15
C LEU A 317 -9.23 14.27 1.74
N HIS A 318 -10.51 14.08 1.49
CA HIS A 318 -11.05 13.72 0.20
C HIS A 318 -11.82 14.92 -0.37
N GLY A 319 -11.18 15.65 -1.28
CA GLY A 319 -11.61 16.96 -1.75
C GLY A 319 -11.00 18.11 -0.92
N SER A 320 -11.62 19.28 -0.93
CA SER A 320 -11.13 20.44 -0.18
C SER A 320 -11.62 20.45 1.26
N GLY A 321 -10.76 20.83 2.19
CA GLY A 321 -11.08 21.08 3.60
C GLY A 321 -12.03 22.26 3.84
N LEU A 322 -12.36 23.01 2.80
CA LEU A 322 -13.35 24.09 2.81
C LEU A 322 -14.72 23.65 2.27
N SER A 323 -14.84 22.41 1.75
CA SER A 323 -16.10 21.85 1.27
C SER A 323 -17.03 21.51 2.43
N SER A 324 -18.35 21.56 2.21
CA SER A 324 -19.33 21.14 3.21
C SER A 324 -20.36 20.18 2.58
N PRO A 325 -20.40 18.91 3.02
CA PRO A 325 -19.48 18.30 3.97
C PRO A 325 -18.11 17.99 3.34
N ALA A 326 -17.03 18.16 4.12
CA ALA A 326 -15.73 17.61 3.79
C ALA A 326 -15.64 16.16 4.31
N ARG A 327 -14.92 15.30 3.61
CA ARG A 327 -14.74 13.89 3.99
C ARG A 327 -13.29 13.64 4.41
N LEU A 328 -13.10 13.08 5.60
CA LEU A 328 -11.79 12.80 6.16
C LEU A 328 -11.68 11.32 6.50
N THR A 329 -10.53 10.72 6.17
CA THR A 329 -10.16 9.38 6.64
C THR A 329 -8.97 9.47 7.57
N LEU A 330 -8.93 8.60 8.58
CA LEU A 330 -7.78 8.44 9.46
C LEU A 330 -7.75 7.05 10.10
N PHE A 331 -6.58 6.64 10.56
CA PHE A 331 -6.38 5.46 11.37
C PHE A 331 -6.25 5.88 12.84
N SER A 332 -7.20 5.48 13.69
CA SER A 332 -7.17 5.71 15.13
C SER A 332 -6.54 4.51 15.83
N ASN A 333 -5.36 4.70 16.41
CA ASN A 333 -4.60 3.62 17.04
C ASN A 333 -5.25 3.09 18.34
N GLY A 334 -5.93 3.97 19.10
CA GLY A 334 -6.54 3.61 20.37
C GLY A 334 -5.54 3.33 21.51
N ALA A 335 -4.25 3.33 21.20
CA ALA A 335 -3.16 3.14 22.15
C ALA A 335 -1.88 3.88 21.68
N ASN A 336 -0.94 4.03 22.60
CA ASN A 336 0.47 4.29 22.33
C ASN A 336 1.33 3.32 23.15
N GLN A 337 2.66 3.50 23.16
CA GLN A 337 3.57 2.63 23.91
C GLN A 337 3.35 2.68 25.42
N PHE A 338 2.71 3.74 25.97
CA PHE A 338 2.53 3.94 27.40
C PHE A 338 1.12 3.61 27.89
N GLN A 339 0.10 3.84 27.08
CA GLN A 339 -1.30 3.71 27.48
C GLN A 339 -2.20 3.20 26.36
N GLN A 340 -3.30 2.57 26.77
CA GLN A 340 -4.40 2.21 25.88
C GLN A 340 -5.66 2.94 26.32
N VAL A 341 -6.30 3.66 25.41
CA VAL A 341 -7.50 4.49 25.65
C VAL A 341 -8.74 3.97 24.95
N ALA A 342 -8.56 3.07 23.99
CA ALA A 342 -9.66 2.39 23.30
C ALA A 342 -9.39 0.87 23.24
N PRO A 343 -10.43 0.01 23.19
CA PRO A 343 -10.24 -1.44 23.15
C PRO A 343 -9.55 -1.92 21.87
N GLU A 344 -9.83 -1.27 20.75
CA GLU A 344 -9.35 -1.65 19.41
C GLU A 344 -8.90 -0.44 18.61
N ALA A 345 -8.00 -0.66 17.67
CA ALA A 345 -7.69 0.29 16.62
C ALA A 345 -8.84 0.37 15.61
N ARG A 346 -8.97 1.49 14.91
CA ARG A 346 -10.08 1.72 13.97
C ARG A 346 -9.61 2.50 12.75
N GLY A 347 -10.00 2.05 11.56
CA GLY A 347 -10.08 2.91 10.39
C GLY A 347 -11.37 3.72 10.45
N LEU A 348 -11.30 5.05 10.30
CA LEU A 348 -12.48 5.94 10.41
C LEU A 348 -12.68 6.74 9.12
N ILE A 349 -13.95 6.81 8.70
CA ILE A 349 -14.40 7.80 7.72
C ILE A 349 -15.30 8.79 8.45
N LEU A 350 -14.92 10.05 8.43
CA LEU A 350 -15.64 11.15 9.07
C LEU A 350 -16.20 12.11 8.02
N SER A 351 -17.41 12.59 8.26
CA SER A 351 -18.03 13.68 7.52
C SER A 351 -17.99 14.95 8.35
N LEU A 352 -17.40 16.01 7.81
CA LEU A 352 -17.23 17.29 8.48
C LEU A 352 -18.19 18.31 7.89
N ASN A 353 -19.19 18.72 8.67
CA ASN A 353 -20.07 19.82 8.30
C ASN A 353 -19.41 21.16 8.68
N MET A 354 -18.95 21.88 7.67
CA MET A 354 -18.20 23.14 7.87
C MET A 354 -19.13 24.33 8.25
N GLU A 355 -20.44 24.23 8.01
CA GLU A 355 -21.36 25.33 8.34
C GLU A 355 -21.66 25.43 9.83
N ASN A 356 -21.80 24.28 10.50
CA ASN A 356 -22.09 24.21 11.94
C ASN A 356 -20.99 23.55 12.75
N MET A 357 -19.84 23.27 12.13
CA MET A 357 -18.65 22.70 12.76
C MET A 357 -18.97 21.40 13.54
N VAL A 358 -19.60 20.44 12.87
CA VAL A 358 -19.96 19.13 13.45
C VAL A 358 -19.26 18.02 12.67
N ALA A 359 -18.56 17.13 13.37
CA ALA A 359 -18.02 15.90 12.83
C ALA A 359 -18.99 14.75 13.09
N SER A 360 -19.25 13.94 12.06
CA SER A 360 -20.12 12.77 12.14
C SER A 360 -19.38 11.54 11.62
N LEU A 361 -19.62 10.39 12.26
CA LEU A 361 -19.06 9.12 11.81
C LEU A 361 -19.86 8.60 10.60
N GLU A 362 -19.20 8.48 9.45
CA GLU A 362 -19.79 7.79 8.30
C GLU A 362 -19.60 6.28 8.42
N LYS A 363 -18.37 5.85 8.77
CA LYS A 363 -18.02 4.44 8.83
C LYS A 363 -16.82 4.21 9.74
N GLU A 364 -16.80 3.02 10.38
CA GLU A 364 -15.62 2.49 11.05
C GLU A 364 -15.29 1.09 10.56
N TYR A 365 -14.00 0.74 10.62
CA TYR A 365 -13.46 -0.57 10.24
C TYR A 365 -12.61 -1.09 11.39
N LEU A 366 -12.90 -2.32 11.82
CA LEU A 366 -12.30 -2.94 13.00
C LEU A 366 -11.38 -4.10 12.60
N PRO A 367 -10.27 -4.34 13.34
CA PRO A 367 -9.36 -5.43 13.05
C PRO A 367 -9.94 -6.79 13.40
N SER A 368 -9.61 -7.81 12.62
CA SER A 368 -9.99 -9.20 12.90
C SER A 368 -9.36 -9.75 14.18
N PHE A 369 -8.21 -9.22 14.58
CA PHE A 369 -7.46 -9.61 15.79
C PHE A 369 -7.90 -8.90 17.08
N HIS A 370 -8.91 -8.05 17.04
CA HIS A 370 -9.55 -7.41 18.21
C HIS A 370 -8.57 -6.76 19.21
N SER A 371 -7.68 -5.89 18.75
CA SER A 371 -6.73 -5.18 19.59
C SER A 371 -6.48 -3.74 19.13
N ALA A 372 -6.04 -2.88 20.04
CA ALA A 372 -5.48 -1.59 19.70
C ALA A 372 -4.06 -1.74 19.13
N CYS A 373 -3.60 -0.75 18.38
CA CYS A 373 -2.24 -0.67 17.83
C CYS A 373 -1.47 0.45 18.51
N SER A 374 -0.22 0.20 18.93
CA SER A 374 0.53 1.21 19.67
C SER A 374 1.13 2.33 18.80
N SER A 375 1.29 2.09 17.49
CA SER A 375 1.87 3.06 16.55
C SER A 375 1.58 2.69 15.10
N GLU A 376 1.93 3.60 14.18
CA GLU A 376 1.85 3.38 12.75
C GLU A 376 0.41 3.17 12.25
N GLY A 377 0.25 2.72 11.01
CA GLY A 377 -1.04 2.36 10.43
C GLY A 377 -1.51 3.31 9.33
N SER A 378 -2.36 2.77 8.48
CA SER A 378 -2.91 3.48 7.32
C SER A 378 -4.33 3.08 7.01
N MET A 379 -5.03 3.95 6.29
CA MET A 379 -6.34 3.69 5.73
C MET A 379 -6.44 4.32 4.34
N GLN A 380 -6.84 3.54 3.34
CA GLN A 380 -6.96 3.96 1.95
C GLN A 380 -8.33 3.58 1.39
N ILE A 381 -9.02 4.52 0.74
CA ILE A 381 -10.23 4.22 -0.04
C ILE A 381 -9.80 3.95 -1.48
N LEU A 382 -10.14 2.76 -1.99
CA LEU A 382 -9.88 2.37 -3.38
C LEU A 382 -10.92 2.97 -4.33
N GLY A 383 -10.58 3.05 -5.63
CA GLY A 383 -11.52 3.48 -6.66
C GLY A 383 -12.79 2.64 -6.77
N SER A 384 -12.79 1.41 -6.26
CA SER A 384 -13.98 0.55 -6.12
C SER A 384 -14.90 0.93 -4.97
N GLY A 385 -14.46 1.82 -4.08
CA GLY A 385 -15.10 2.12 -2.79
C GLY A 385 -14.73 1.13 -1.67
N ASN A 386 -13.95 0.08 -1.95
CA ASN A 386 -13.38 -0.75 -0.90
C ASN A 386 -12.36 0.06 -0.08
N VAL A 387 -12.11 -0.38 1.14
CA VAL A 387 -11.16 0.26 2.05
C VAL A 387 -10.08 -0.73 2.45
N VAL A 388 -8.82 -0.32 2.27
CA VAL A 388 -7.65 -1.06 2.76
C VAL A 388 -7.18 -0.41 4.05
N VAL A 389 -6.94 -1.23 5.08
CA VAL A 389 -6.39 -0.81 6.37
C VAL A 389 -5.10 -1.58 6.62
N GLY A 390 -3.98 -0.86 6.75
CA GLY A 390 -2.72 -1.38 7.29
C GLY A 390 -2.70 -1.13 8.79
N TRP A 391 -2.47 -2.19 9.59
CA TRP A 391 -2.61 -2.14 11.04
C TRP A 391 -1.32 -1.73 11.77
N GLY A 392 -0.39 -1.10 11.03
CA GLY A 392 0.84 -0.51 11.58
C GLY A 392 1.75 -1.53 12.24
N ILE A 393 2.06 -1.29 13.52
CA ILE A 393 2.94 -2.17 14.32
C ILE A 393 2.43 -3.61 14.44
N VAL A 394 1.19 -3.88 14.07
CA VAL A 394 0.61 -5.22 14.00
C VAL A 394 0.73 -5.73 12.56
N PRO A 395 1.34 -6.91 12.30
CA PRO A 395 1.70 -7.36 10.96
C PRO A 395 0.50 -7.90 10.16
N TYR A 396 -0.53 -7.07 10.04
CA TYR A 396 -1.75 -7.38 9.31
C TYR A 396 -2.11 -6.25 8.35
N PHE A 397 -2.80 -6.61 7.29
CA PHE A 397 -3.60 -5.68 6.51
C PHE A 397 -4.91 -6.31 6.11
N SER A 398 -5.94 -5.49 5.97
CA SER A 398 -7.29 -5.95 5.67
C SER A 398 -7.94 -5.10 4.59
N GLU A 399 -8.75 -5.71 3.71
CA GLU A 399 -9.63 -4.99 2.78
C GLU A 399 -11.08 -5.23 3.16
N PHE A 400 -11.84 -4.15 3.18
CA PHE A 400 -13.26 -4.15 3.47
C PHE A 400 -14.04 -3.66 2.26
N SER A 401 -15.21 -4.25 2.01
CA SER A 401 -16.17 -3.74 1.03
C SER A 401 -16.81 -2.43 1.51
N PRO A 402 -17.48 -1.64 0.62
CA PRO A 402 -18.07 -0.36 0.99
C PRO A 402 -19.13 -0.46 2.11
N ASN A 403 -19.76 -1.62 2.28
CA ASN A 403 -20.70 -1.86 3.38
C ASN A 403 -20.03 -2.20 4.72
N GLY A 404 -18.68 -2.35 4.75
CA GLY A 404 -17.90 -2.65 5.95
C GLY A 404 -17.66 -4.14 6.20
N THR A 405 -18.00 -5.01 5.25
CA THR A 405 -17.68 -6.44 5.36
C THR A 405 -16.21 -6.66 5.07
N LEU A 406 -15.51 -7.40 5.93
CA LEU A 406 -14.14 -7.88 5.71
C LEU A 406 -14.14 -8.84 4.51
N VAL A 407 -13.39 -8.50 3.46
CA VAL A 407 -13.34 -9.28 2.21
C VAL A 407 -11.95 -9.83 1.90
N HIS A 408 -10.92 -9.32 2.54
CA HIS A 408 -9.56 -9.81 2.42
C HIS A 408 -8.80 -9.50 3.71
N ASP A 409 -8.09 -10.49 4.26
CA ASP A 409 -7.32 -10.33 5.49
C ASP A 409 -6.03 -11.13 5.40
N VAL A 410 -4.90 -10.48 5.67
CA VAL A 410 -3.57 -11.06 5.49
C VAL A 410 -2.70 -10.77 6.71
N GLN A 411 -2.02 -11.80 7.18
CA GLN A 411 -0.99 -11.72 8.21
C GLN A 411 0.38 -12.01 7.59
N PHE A 412 1.38 -11.14 7.87
CA PHE A 412 2.73 -11.30 7.30
C PHE A 412 3.85 -11.41 8.35
N GLY A 413 3.51 -11.56 9.62
CA GLY A 413 4.45 -11.74 10.73
C GLY A 413 3.77 -12.31 11.96
N GLN A 414 4.56 -12.60 13.00
CA GLN A 414 4.03 -13.10 14.26
C GLN A 414 3.38 -11.97 15.05
N PHE A 415 2.21 -12.21 15.59
CA PHE A 415 1.46 -11.27 16.40
C PHE A 415 1.34 -11.76 17.85
N SER A 416 1.75 -10.92 18.80
CA SER A 416 1.53 -11.13 20.23
C SER A 416 1.08 -9.80 20.87
N SER A 417 -0.20 -9.65 21.13
CA SER A 417 -0.80 -8.43 21.70
C SER A 417 -0.70 -7.20 20.78
N ARG A 418 -0.41 -5.99 21.32
CA ARG A 418 -0.45 -4.70 20.59
C ARG A 418 0.78 -4.39 19.74
N GLN A 419 1.78 -5.24 19.76
CA GLN A 419 3.08 -5.04 19.11
C GLN A 419 3.53 -6.34 18.44
N SER A 420 4.40 -6.21 17.46
CA SER A 420 5.04 -7.34 16.79
C SER A 420 6.51 -7.02 16.55
N ASN A 421 7.28 -8.10 16.34
CA ASN A 421 8.67 -7.97 15.91
C ASN A 421 8.79 -7.75 14.39
N ASP A 422 7.70 -7.99 13.64
CA ASP A 422 7.55 -7.68 12.21
C ASP A 422 6.36 -6.77 12.03
N HIS A 423 6.50 -5.76 11.19
CA HIS A 423 5.43 -4.78 10.94
C HIS A 423 5.68 -4.02 9.62
N SER A 424 4.72 -3.22 9.22
CA SER A 424 4.83 -2.27 8.11
C SER A 424 4.26 -0.94 8.54
N TYR A 425 5.01 0.14 8.34
CA TYR A 425 4.56 1.46 8.75
C TYR A 425 3.19 1.79 8.15
N ARG A 426 3.01 1.54 6.85
CA ARG A 426 1.74 1.64 6.12
C ARG A 426 1.63 0.50 5.11
N VAL A 427 0.41 0.23 4.68
CA VAL A 427 0.11 -0.68 3.58
C VAL A 427 -0.80 0.05 2.60
N TYR A 428 -0.48 -0.07 1.32
CA TYR A 428 -1.26 0.50 0.22
C TYR A 428 -1.62 -0.55 -0.80
N LYS A 429 -2.67 -0.30 -1.57
CA LYS A 429 -3.09 -1.16 -2.67
C LYS A 429 -3.37 -0.32 -3.91
N ASP A 430 -2.70 -0.63 -5.01
CA ASP A 430 -2.85 0.11 -6.26
C ASP A 430 -2.50 -0.75 -7.48
N SER A 431 -2.82 -0.25 -8.67
CA SER A 431 -2.33 -0.83 -9.91
C SER A 431 -0.86 -0.48 -10.12
N TRP A 432 -0.08 -1.43 -10.59
CA TRP A 432 1.32 -1.22 -10.94
C TRP A 432 1.69 -2.03 -12.17
N VAL A 433 2.42 -1.40 -13.08
CA VAL A 433 3.01 -2.05 -14.24
C VAL A 433 4.52 -1.99 -14.07
N GLY A 434 5.12 -3.13 -13.72
CA GLY A 434 6.57 -3.28 -13.57
C GLY A 434 7.20 -3.87 -14.82
N ARG A 435 8.25 -3.21 -15.34
CA ARG A 435 9.01 -3.58 -16.55
C ARG A 435 10.51 -3.55 -16.28
N PRO A 436 11.01 -4.44 -15.41
CA PRO A 436 12.42 -4.42 -15.03
C PRO A 436 13.35 -4.56 -16.24
N LEU A 437 14.45 -3.79 -16.24
CA LEU A 437 15.47 -3.85 -17.29
C LEU A 437 16.40 -5.07 -17.16
N TYR A 438 16.48 -5.66 -15.97
CA TYR A 438 17.24 -6.90 -15.77
C TYR A 438 16.48 -8.11 -16.34
N PRO A 439 17.20 -9.13 -16.81
CA PRO A 439 16.57 -10.29 -17.46
C PRO A 439 15.81 -11.18 -16.48
N PRO A 440 14.88 -12.02 -16.99
CA PRO A 440 14.28 -13.10 -16.22
C PRO A 440 15.33 -14.04 -15.61
N SER A 441 15.02 -14.57 -14.44
CA SER A 441 15.79 -15.63 -13.77
C SER A 441 15.32 -17.00 -14.26
N PHE A 442 16.30 -17.89 -14.50
CA PHE A 442 16.05 -19.26 -14.95
C PHE A 442 16.99 -20.22 -14.23
N ALA A 443 16.47 -21.37 -13.80
CA ALA A 443 17.24 -22.42 -13.16
C ALA A 443 16.76 -23.82 -13.58
N LEU A 444 17.68 -24.75 -13.66
CA LEU A 444 17.39 -26.17 -13.87
C LEU A 444 17.23 -26.89 -12.53
N ASP A 445 16.35 -27.89 -12.47
CA ASP A 445 16.24 -28.75 -11.31
C ASP A 445 17.42 -29.75 -11.31
N PRO A 446 18.28 -29.74 -10.26
CA PRO A 446 19.40 -30.67 -10.21
C PRO A 446 18.97 -32.13 -9.99
N SER A 447 17.74 -32.35 -9.54
CA SER A 447 17.18 -33.70 -9.27
C SER A 447 16.32 -34.23 -10.41
N SER A 448 15.88 -33.37 -11.33
CA SER A 448 15.01 -33.74 -12.46
C SER A 448 15.52 -33.11 -13.78
N PRO A 449 16.08 -33.91 -14.68
CA PRO A 449 16.68 -33.38 -15.91
C PRO A 449 15.66 -32.77 -16.90
N SER A 450 14.36 -33.01 -16.69
CA SER A 450 13.27 -32.49 -17.52
C SER A 450 12.52 -31.30 -16.89
N THR A 451 12.99 -30.80 -15.74
CA THR A 451 12.34 -29.73 -14.99
C THR A 451 13.22 -28.49 -14.90
N ALA A 452 12.60 -27.33 -15.04
CA ALA A 452 13.22 -26.03 -14.88
C ALA A 452 12.26 -25.05 -14.21
N TYR A 453 12.78 -23.90 -13.76
CA TYR A 453 12.04 -22.89 -13.05
C TYR A 453 12.34 -21.52 -13.67
N ALA A 454 11.31 -20.71 -13.83
CA ALA A 454 11.43 -19.34 -14.33
C ALA A 454 10.72 -18.37 -13.40
N SER A 455 11.37 -17.23 -13.13
CA SER A 455 10.80 -16.11 -12.40
C SER A 455 11.34 -14.79 -12.97
N TRP A 456 10.64 -13.69 -12.68
CA TRP A 456 11.15 -12.38 -13.04
C TRP A 456 10.68 -11.36 -12.00
N ASN A 457 11.58 -11.01 -11.10
CA ASN A 457 11.28 -10.08 -10.02
C ASN A 457 10.76 -8.75 -10.59
N GLY A 458 9.54 -8.36 -10.24
CA GLY A 458 8.94 -7.10 -10.64
C GLY A 458 8.24 -7.07 -12.01
N ALA A 459 8.39 -8.09 -12.86
CA ALA A 459 7.68 -8.11 -14.13
C ALA A 459 6.21 -8.48 -13.94
N THR A 460 5.31 -7.56 -14.21
CA THR A 460 3.86 -7.76 -14.03
C THR A 460 3.14 -8.22 -15.30
N GLU A 461 3.73 -8.00 -16.47
CA GLU A 461 3.12 -8.27 -17.77
C GLU A 461 3.43 -9.68 -18.33
N VAL A 462 4.15 -10.52 -17.61
CA VAL A 462 4.41 -11.90 -18.03
C VAL A 462 3.12 -12.71 -17.95
N ASP A 463 2.66 -13.20 -19.11
CA ASP A 463 1.52 -14.12 -19.26
C ASP A 463 2.00 -15.57 -19.32
N SER A 464 3.05 -15.82 -20.09
CA SER A 464 3.55 -17.17 -20.33
C SER A 464 5.06 -17.23 -20.55
N TRP A 465 5.60 -18.42 -20.35
CA TRP A 465 7.01 -18.76 -20.52
C TRP A 465 7.22 -19.73 -21.67
N HIS A 466 8.26 -19.50 -22.47
CA HIS A 466 8.64 -20.36 -23.57
C HIS A 466 10.07 -20.87 -23.39
N LEU A 467 10.23 -22.19 -23.25
CA LEU A 467 11.53 -22.82 -23.17
C LEU A 467 12.25 -22.73 -24.51
N LEU A 468 13.51 -22.31 -24.46
CA LEU A 468 14.44 -22.24 -25.58
C LEU A 468 15.54 -23.28 -25.35
N VAL A 469 15.81 -24.10 -26.37
CA VAL A 469 16.74 -25.22 -26.26
C VAL A 469 17.63 -25.27 -27.49
N GLY A 470 18.86 -25.80 -27.38
CA GLY A 470 19.76 -25.92 -28.53
C GLY A 470 21.07 -26.59 -28.22
N THR A 471 21.88 -26.80 -29.28
CA THR A 471 23.23 -27.34 -29.19
C THR A 471 24.31 -26.26 -29.32
N ASP A 472 23.90 -25.03 -29.63
CA ASP A 472 24.75 -23.84 -29.72
C ASP A 472 24.13 -22.76 -28.81
N PRO A 473 24.87 -22.16 -27.88
CA PRO A 473 24.32 -21.18 -26.93
C PRO A 473 23.82 -19.90 -27.63
N GLU A 474 24.30 -19.56 -28.81
CA GLU A 474 23.84 -18.40 -29.57
C GLU A 474 22.61 -18.72 -30.45
N GLN A 475 22.30 -20.01 -30.69
CA GLN A 475 21.24 -20.46 -31.59
C GLN A 475 20.32 -21.47 -30.91
N LEU A 476 19.45 -20.95 -30.03
CA LEU A 476 18.41 -21.75 -29.39
C LEU A 476 17.11 -21.68 -30.22
N TYR A 477 16.29 -22.69 -30.14
CA TYR A 477 14.94 -22.72 -30.74
C TYR A 477 13.88 -22.94 -29.68
N GLY A 478 12.70 -22.35 -29.89
CA GLY A 478 11.57 -22.51 -28.98
C GLY A 478 10.92 -23.88 -29.10
N LEU A 479 10.53 -24.46 -27.99
CA LEU A 479 9.72 -25.69 -27.97
C LEU A 479 8.30 -25.41 -28.52
N GLU A 480 7.52 -26.48 -28.72
CA GLU A 480 6.19 -26.35 -29.33
C GLU A 480 5.20 -25.60 -28.42
N TYR A 481 5.36 -25.72 -27.09
CA TYR A 481 4.41 -25.25 -26.11
C TYR A 481 4.98 -24.14 -25.24
N ARG A 482 4.09 -23.20 -24.84
CA ARG A 482 4.33 -22.22 -23.79
C ARG A 482 3.65 -22.69 -22.51
N THR A 483 4.25 -22.38 -21.38
CA THR A 483 3.66 -22.63 -20.05
C THR A 483 3.13 -21.31 -19.49
N ASN A 484 1.85 -21.27 -19.12
CA ASN A 484 1.28 -20.08 -18.48
C ASN A 484 1.97 -19.79 -17.16
N ARG A 485 2.15 -18.53 -16.84
CA ARG A 485 2.64 -18.09 -15.52
C ARG A 485 1.70 -18.58 -14.43
N THR A 486 2.25 -19.14 -13.35
CA THR A 486 1.46 -19.68 -12.23
C THR A 486 1.60 -18.86 -10.95
N GLY A 487 2.65 -18.06 -10.80
CA GLY A 487 2.95 -17.24 -9.63
C GLY A 487 4.23 -16.44 -9.86
N PHE A 488 4.96 -16.13 -8.79
CA PHE A 488 6.28 -15.51 -8.90
C PHE A 488 7.25 -16.42 -9.67
N GLU A 489 7.30 -17.70 -9.29
CA GLU A 489 8.06 -18.73 -10.00
C GLU A 489 7.11 -19.71 -10.69
N THR A 490 7.43 -20.08 -11.92
CA THR A 490 6.70 -21.07 -12.70
C THR A 490 7.58 -22.28 -12.95
N THR A 491 7.06 -23.47 -12.66
CA THR A 491 7.70 -24.75 -13.01
C THR A 491 7.46 -25.05 -14.49
N LEU A 492 8.54 -25.37 -15.19
CA LEU A 492 8.55 -25.71 -16.62
C LEU A 492 8.99 -27.14 -16.79
N GLU A 493 8.20 -27.95 -17.48
CA GLU A 493 8.51 -29.37 -17.71
C GLU A 493 8.59 -29.68 -19.19
N SER A 494 9.69 -30.30 -19.61
CA SER A 494 9.86 -30.82 -20.97
C SER A 494 10.91 -31.92 -21.03
N PRO A 495 10.62 -33.06 -21.68
CA PRO A 495 11.62 -34.12 -21.92
C PRO A 495 12.82 -33.66 -22.75
N GLU A 496 12.66 -32.66 -23.61
CA GLU A 496 13.73 -32.10 -24.43
C GLU A 496 14.82 -31.45 -23.61
N LEU A 497 14.48 -30.87 -22.43
CA LEU A 497 15.48 -30.31 -21.52
C LEU A 497 16.60 -31.32 -21.17
N ALA A 498 16.27 -32.61 -21.08
CA ALA A 498 17.24 -33.66 -20.77
C ALA A 498 18.19 -33.99 -21.92
N GLN A 499 17.91 -33.51 -23.15
CA GLN A 499 18.58 -33.97 -24.36
C GLN A 499 19.50 -32.92 -25.01
N VAL A 500 19.47 -31.67 -24.50
CA VAL A 500 20.18 -30.53 -25.07
C VAL A 500 21.20 -29.95 -24.10
N PRO A 501 22.36 -29.44 -24.59
CA PRO A 501 23.37 -28.85 -23.74
C PRO A 501 23.03 -27.44 -23.27
N TYR A 502 22.25 -26.65 -24.03
CA TYR A 502 21.98 -25.25 -23.71
C TYR A 502 20.50 -24.96 -23.67
N VAL A 503 20.09 -24.21 -22.68
CA VAL A 503 18.69 -23.89 -22.42
C VAL A 503 18.55 -22.44 -21.92
N ALA A 504 17.41 -21.82 -22.22
CA ALA A 504 17.00 -20.52 -21.73
C ALA A 504 15.48 -20.43 -21.67
N VAL A 505 14.94 -19.31 -21.21
CA VAL A 505 13.49 -19.06 -21.23
C VAL A 505 13.20 -17.67 -21.79
N ALA A 506 12.15 -17.55 -22.60
CA ALA A 506 11.58 -16.29 -23.05
C ALA A 506 10.25 -16.03 -22.34
N ALA A 507 10.06 -14.81 -21.84
CA ALA A 507 8.82 -14.30 -21.26
C ALA A 507 7.95 -13.65 -22.35
N TYR A 508 6.66 -13.96 -22.35
CA TYR A 508 5.66 -13.41 -23.27
C TYR A 508 4.58 -12.69 -22.52
N ASP A 509 4.11 -11.58 -23.10
CA ASP A 509 2.91 -10.89 -22.64
C ASP A 509 1.62 -11.54 -23.17
N VAL A 510 0.47 -10.99 -22.77
CA VAL A 510 -0.87 -11.44 -23.19
C VAL A 510 -1.08 -11.32 -24.70
N ASP A 511 -0.41 -10.39 -25.37
CA ASP A 511 -0.46 -10.20 -26.83
C ASP A 511 0.48 -11.15 -27.57
N GLY A 512 1.25 -11.95 -26.84
CA GLY A 512 2.23 -12.90 -27.37
C GLY A 512 3.48 -12.22 -27.91
N GLN A 513 3.85 -11.05 -27.35
CA GLN A 513 5.13 -10.41 -27.63
C GLN A 513 6.18 -10.90 -26.63
N ILE A 514 7.42 -11.05 -27.09
CA ILE A 514 8.55 -11.34 -26.20
C ILE A 514 8.90 -10.05 -25.47
N ILE A 515 8.79 -10.10 -24.14
CA ILE A 515 9.11 -8.98 -23.26
C ILE A 515 10.43 -9.15 -22.50
N GLY A 516 11.00 -10.36 -22.49
CA GLY A 516 12.30 -10.63 -21.88
C GLY A 516 12.82 -12.04 -22.19
N VAL A 517 14.13 -12.22 -22.04
CA VAL A 517 14.81 -13.50 -22.25
C VAL A 517 15.88 -13.68 -21.18
N SER A 518 15.97 -14.89 -20.60
CA SER A 518 17.01 -15.22 -19.64
C SER A 518 18.38 -15.40 -20.27
N GLU A 519 19.43 -15.33 -19.46
CA GLU A 519 20.73 -15.87 -19.86
C GLU A 519 20.59 -17.36 -20.22
N VAL A 520 21.44 -17.79 -21.15
CA VAL A 520 21.62 -19.20 -21.48
C VAL A 520 22.29 -19.93 -20.31
N VAL A 521 21.74 -21.10 -19.97
CA VAL A 521 22.29 -21.99 -18.95
C VAL A 521 22.82 -23.25 -19.63
N GLU A 522 24.07 -23.63 -19.32
CA GLU A 522 24.62 -24.93 -19.69
C GLU A 522 24.02 -26.02 -18.80
N ARG A 523 23.36 -27.00 -19.39
CA ARG A 523 22.60 -27.99 -18.65
C ARG A 523 23.45 -28.89 -17.75
N GLU A 524 24.66 -29.27 -18.17
CA GLU A 524 25.52 -30.20 -17.42
C GLU A 524 26.02 -29.57 -16.13
N THR A 525 26.38 -28.29 -16.16
CA THR A 525 26.98 -27.57 -15.03
C THR A 525 25.99 -26.73 -14.26
N GLY A 526 24.85 -26.37 -14.89
CA GLY A 526 23.89 -25.39 -14.36
C GLY A 526 24.41 -23.96 -14.40
N LEU A 527 25.56 -23.70 -15.05
CA LEU A 527 26.18 -22.38 -15.09
C LEU A 527 25.55 -21.46 -16.15
N LYS A 528 25.37 -20.21 -15.80
CA LYS A 528 24.99 -19.14 -16.71
C LYS A 528 26.19 -18.78 -17.60
N MET A 529 25.93 -18.67 -18.90
CA MET A 529 26.98 -18.49 -19.92
C MET A 529 27.34 -17.03 -20.21
N GLY A 530 26.60 -16.05 -19.63
CA GLY A 530 26.78 -14.63 -19.97
C GLY A 530 26.31 -14.28 -21.38
N VAL A 531 25.55 -15.17 -22.02
CA VAL A 531 25.05 -15.03 -23.40
C VAL A 531 23.52 -15.02 -23.38
N PHE A 532 22.94 -14.16 -24.21
CA PHE A 532 21.48 -14.11 -24.45
C PHE A 532 21.17 -14.63 -25.85
N PRO A 533 20.19 -15.52 -26.02
CA PRO A 533 19.86 -16.05 -27.33
C PRO A 533 19.26 -14.98 -28.24
N ASP A 534 19.55 -15.04 -29.55
CA ASP A 534 18.88 -14.21 -30.54
C ASP A 534 17.44 -14.70 -30.76
N VAL A 535 16.48 -13.95 -30.25
CA VAL A 535 15.05 -14.31 -30.31
C VAL A 535 14.30 -13.64 -31.47
N ARG A 536 14.97 -12.85 -32.31
CA ARG A 536 14.33 -12.15 -33.46
C ARG A 536 13.63 -13.13 -34.42
N TRP A 537 14.14 -14.35 -34.56
CA TRP A 537 13.53 -15.39 -35.35
C TRP A 537 12.26 -15.99 -34.75
N LEU A 538 12.09 -15.99 -33.41
CA LEU A 538 10.86 -16.42 -32.72
C LEU A 538 9.69 -15.52 -33.11
N TRP A 539 9.92 -14.23 -33.26
CA TRP A 539 8.93 -13.28 -33.74
C TRP A 539 8.45 -13.64 -35.15
N TRP A 540 9.39 -14.02 -36.06
CA TRP A 540 9.05 -14.49 -37.41
C TRP A 540 8.24 -15.79 -37.40
N GLN A 541 8.56 -16.75 -36.56
CA GLN A 541 7.81 -17.98 -36.41
C GLN A 541 6.38 -17.73 -35.91
N ASP A 542 6.19 -16.88 -34.93
CA ASP A 542 4.88 -16.51 -34.43
C ASP A 542 4.04 -15.79 -35.51
N GLN A 543 4.63 -14.88 -36.28
CA GLN A 543 3.95 -14.23 -37.39
C GLN A 543 3.54 -15.24 -38.46
N GLN A 544 4.41 -16.17 -38.83
CA GLN A 544 4.08 -17.22 -39.78
C GLN A 544 2.96 -18.15 -39.26
N ARG A 545 2.97 -18.51 -37.98
CA ARG A 545 1.89 -19.30 -37.35
C ARG A 545 0.55 -18.54 -37.38
N ARG A 546 0.54 -17.27 -37.06
CA ARG A 546 -0.67 -16.41 -37.10
C ARG A 546 -1.23 -16.30 -38.51
N VAL A 547 -0.38 -16.09 -39.51
CA VAL A 547 -0.77 -16.05 -40.93
C VAL A 547 -1.31 -17.40 -41.37
N SER A 548 -0.68 -18.50 -40.98
CA SER A 548 -1.12 -19.86 -41.34
C SER A 548 -2.47 -20.19 -40.70
N ILE A 549 -2.70 -19.85 -39.45
CA ILE A 549 -3.99 -20.04 -38.75
C ILE A 549 -5.08 -19.19 -39.41
N ALA A 550 -4.79 -17.92 -39.71
CA ALA A 550 -5.73 -17.04 -40.40
C ALA A 550 -6.09 -17.59 -41.79
N ALA A 551 -5.12 -18.09 -42.52
CA ALA A 551 -5.34 -18.73 -43.83
C ALA A 551 -6.20 -20.01 -43.71
N LEU A 552 -5.96 -20.85 -42.69
CA LEU A 552 -6.78 -22.03 -42.39
C LEU A 552 -8.21 -21.66 -42.01
N CYS A 553 -8.40 -20.62 -41.18
CA CYS A 553 -9.73 -20.11 -40.83
C CYS A 553 -10.47 -19.60 -42.07
N VAL A 554 -9.81 -18.84 -42.94
CA VAL A 554 -10.40 -18.34 -44.18
C VAL A 554 -10.77 -19.52 -45.12
N MET A 555 -9.90 -20.52 -45.28
CA MET A 555 -10.20 -21.72 -46.07
C MET A 555 -11.34 -22.53 -45.43
N GLY A 556 -11.37 -22.68 -44.12
CA GLY A 556 -12.47 -23.34 -43.41
C GLY A 556 -13.82 -22.63 -43.59
N MET A 557 -13.84 -21.29 -43.52
CA MET A 557 -15.05 -20.50 -43.82
C MET A 557 -15.47 -20.60 -45.26
N ALA A 558 -14.53 -20.52 -46.20
CA ALA A 558 -14.81 -20.70 -47.63
C ALA A 558 -15.35 -22.11 -47.93
N GLY A 559 -14.79 -23.16 -47.29
CA GLY A 559 -15.28 -24.53 -47.36
C GLY A 559 -16.68 -24.67 -46.79
N ALA A 560 -16.98 -24.06 -45.64
CA ALA A 560 -18.31 -24.06 -45.01
C ALA A 560 -19.36 -23.37 -45.92
N VAL A 561 -19.00 -22.22 -46.50
CA VAL A 561 -19.86 -21.49 -47.45
C VAL A 561 -20.11 -22.32 -48.73
N PHE A 562 -19.07 -22.96 -49.24
CA PHE A 562 -19.17 -23.87 -50.42
C PHE A 562 -20.09 -25.06 -50.13
N PHE A 563 -19.93 -25.70 -48.95
CA PHE A 563 -20.79 -26.82 -48.52
C PHE A 563 -22.24 -26.40 -48.28
N ALA A 564 -22.46 -25.22 -47.68
CA ALA A 564 -23.79 -24.64 -47.45
C ALA A 564 -24.49 -24.32 -48.78
N ARG A 565 -23.75 -23.78 -49.77
CA ARG A 565 -24.26 -23.58 -51.14
C ARG A 565 -24.60 -24.90 -51.83
N ARG A 566 -23.74 -25.93 -51.69
CA ARG A 566 -23.96 -27.26 -52.30
C ARG A 566 -25.13 -28.02 -51.66
N ARG A 567 -25.43 -27.78 -50.39
CA ARG A 567 -26.62 -28.33 -49.68
C ARG A 567 -27.87 -27.53 -49.85
N GLY A 568 -27.88 -26.44 -50.63
CA GLY A 568 -29.05 -25.63 -50.89
C GLY A 568 -29.58 -24.86 -49.68
N LEU A 569 -28.70 -24.64 -48.64
CA LEU A 569 -29.08 -23.91 -47.42
C LEU A 569 -29.27 -22.41 -47.66
N PHE A 570 -28.80 -21.88 -48.81
CA PHE A 570 -29.13 -20.55 -49.27
C PHE A 570 -30.20 -20.67 -50.36
N LYS A 571 -31.47 -20.66 -49.97
CA LYS A 571 -32.57 -20.46 -50.91
C LYS A 571 -32.47 -19.04 -51.48
N ARG A 572 -32.32 -18.95 -52.82
CA ARG A 572 -32.57 -17.69 -53.52
C ARG A 572 -34.08 -17.40 -53.41
N ASP A 573 -34.43 -16.44 -52.62
CA ASP A 573 -35.75 -15.83 -52.73
C ASP A 573 -35.76 -15.05 -54.07
N THR A 574 -36.28 -15.69 -55.12
CA THR A 574 -36.61 -15.01 -56.35
C THR A 574 -37.97 -14.37 -56.11
N HIS A 575 -38.02 -13.14 -55.65
CA HIS A 575 -39.19 -12.32 -55.80
C HIS A 575 -39.30 -11.89 -57.26
N PRO A 576 -40.44 -12.13 -57.93
CA PRO A 576 -40.67 -11.61 -59.27
C PRO A 576 -40.78 -10.10 -59.20
N TYR A 577 -40.01 -9.40 -60.00
CA TYR A 577 -40.09 -7.97 -60.20
C TYR A 577 -41.50 -7.63 -60.77
N ALA A 578 -42.29 -6.85 -60.01
CA ALA A 578 -43.43 -6.12 -60.53
C ALA A 578 -42.90 -4.82 -61.17
N PRO A 579 -43.42 -4.45 -62.37
CA PRO A 579 -42.94 -3.23 -63.05
C PRO A 579 -43.40 -1.99 -62.28
N LEU A 580 -42.47 -1.13 -61.99
CA LEU A 580 -42.71 0.20 -61.44
C LEU A 580 -43.39 1.08 -62.48
N LEU A 581 -44.61 1.52 -62.16
CA LEU A 581 -45.29 2.61 -62.86
C LEU A 581 -44.50 3.91 -62.64
N THR A 582 -44.13 4.53 -63.76
CA THR A 582 -43.54 5.86 -63.84
C THR A 582 -44.51 6.93 -63.43
N THR A 583 -44.19 7.72 -62.43
CA THR A 583 -44.77 9.05 -62.19
C THR A 583 -43.66 10.10 -62.28
N PRO A 584 -43.94 11.29 -62.85
CA PRO A 584 -42.87 12.26 -63.21
C PRO A 584 -42.39 13.07 -62.03
N ALA A 585 -41.15 13.49 -62.11
CA ALA A 585 -40.44 14.35 -61.19
C ALA A 585 -41.03 15.76 -61.07
N PRO A 586 -41.01 16.42 -59.93
CA PRO A 586 -41.03 17.88 -59.84
C PRO A 586 -39.63 18.42 -59.78
N SER A 587 -39.45 19.58 -60.45
CA SER A 587 -38.24 20.35 -60.65
C SER A 587 -37.69 21.00 -59.38
N PRO A 588 -36.43 21.47 -59.41
CA PRO A 588 -35.70 21.92 -58.23
C PRO A 588 -35.91 23.42 -57.97
N ASP A 589 -36.07 23.80 -56.70
CA ASP A 589 -35.91 25.17 -56.25
C ASP A 589 -35.14 25.25 -54.91
N VAL A 590 -33.96 25.78 -55.07
CA VAL A 590 -33.29 26.80 -54.23
C VAL A 590 -32.89 26.45 -52.80
N LEU A 591 -31.59 26.42 -52.62
CA LEU A 591 -30.76 26.65 -51.43
C LEU A 591 -31.10 28.01 -50.74
N PRO A 592 -30.65 28.28 -49.48
CA PRO A 592 -29.25 28.29 -49.13
C PRO A 592 -28.80 27.82 -47.72
N LEU A 593 -27.60 27.36 -47.68
CA LEU A 593 -26.56 27.33 -46.66
C LEU A 593 -26.62 28.40 -45.56
N SER A 594 -26.32 28.00 -44.34
CA SER A 594 -25.43 28.78 -43.48
C SER A 594 -24.71 27.88 -42.46
N TRP A 595 -23.42 27.74 -42.66
CA TRP A 595 -22.44 27.36 -41.67
C TRP A 595 -22.10 28.62 -40.84
N SER A 596 -22.05 28.50 -39.53
CA SER A 596 -21.34 29.46 -38.69
C SER A 596 -20.50 28.74 -37.65
N SER A 597 -19.19 28.79 -37.86
CA SER A 597 -18.17 28.57 -36.83
C SER A 597 -18.15 29.73 -35.86
N PRO A 598 -17.82 29.55 -34.58
CA PRO A 598 -17.43 30.67 -33.73
C PRO A 598 -15.92 30.87 -33.77
N ALA A 599 -15.57 32.11 -34.06
CA ALA A 599 -14.23 32.64 -33.98
C ALA A 599 -13.80 32.92 -32.54
N MET A 600 -12.48 32.84 -32.36
CA MET A 600 -11.73 33.34 -31.21
C MET A 600 -12.05 34.80 -30.89
N CYS A 601 -12.06 35.14 -29.63
CA CYS A 601 -11.79 36.50 -29.15
C CYS A 601 -10.64 36.47 -28.14
N LYS A 602 -9.57 37.16 -28.48
CA LYS A 602 -8.49 37.58 -27.59
C LYS A 602 -8.87 38.96 -27.03
N GLU A 603 -8.27 39.27 -25.88
CA GLU A 603 -7.97 40.58 -25.25
C GLU A 603 -9.07 41.20 -24.36
N ALA A 604 -8.86 41.21 -23.06
CA ALA A 604 -8.30 42.30 -22.24
C ALA A 604 -8.04 41.77 -20.81
#